data_aef384ebdc259c2766bc335188648021
#
_entry.id   aef384ebdc259c2766bc335188648021
#
_cell.length_a   1.000
_cell.length_b   1.000
_cell.length_c   1.000
_cell.angle_alpha   90.00
_cell.angle_beta   90.00
_cell.angle_gamma   90.00
#
_symmetry.space_group_name_H-M   'P 1'
#
loop_
_entity.id
_entity.type
_entity.pdbx_description
1 polymer ?
#
loop_
_entity_poly.entity_id
_entity_poly.type
_entity_poly.pdbx_seq_one_letter_code
_entity_poly.pdbx_strand_id
1 'polypeptide(L)'
;MPSPPLAPDDGPIDFAHLRRMTLDDDRLEREVLALFSAQAANLAGMLANLPADAGALAHTLKGSARAIGAFGVADAATRLETLIRNGGDQTEALAELHDAVALARSVVDEILRHS
;
A
#
# COMPACT_ATOMS: atom_id res chain seq x y z
N MET A 1 27.08 -0.49 10.70
CA MET A 1 26.64 -1.01 10.56
C MET A 1 25.78 -0.97 10.20
N PRO A 2 25.82 -1.06 9.94
CA PRO A 2 24.90 -1.10 9.58
C PRO A 2 24.00 -1.72 9.84
N SER A 3 23.45 -1.56 9.84
CA SER A 3 22.52 -2.02 10.00
C SER A 3 22.12 -2.98 9.40
N PRO A 4 21.73 -3.57 9.57
CA PRO A 4 21.29 -4.50 9.13
C PRO A 4 20.31 -4.57 8.65
N PRO A 5 20.35 -5.04 8.27
CA PRO A 5 19.60 -5.17 7.57
C PRO A 5 18.52 -5.29 7.91
N LEU A 6 18.42 -4.78 8.12
CA LEU A 6 17.35 -4.76 8.31
C LEU A 6 16.55 -5.38 7.51
N ALA A 7 15.58 -5.83 7.85
CA ALA A 7 14.66 -6.49 7.07
C ALA A 7 14.20 -5.56 6.01
N PRO A 8 14.25 -5.96 4.76
CA PRO A 8 13.82 -5.09 3.69
C PRO A 8 12.37 -4.69 3.81
N ASP A 9 11.59 -5.47 4.55
CA ASP A 9 10.17 -5.20 4.70
C ASP A 9 9.86 -4.18 5.79
N ASP A 10 10.87 -3.57 6.41
CA ASP A 10 10.62 -2.51 7.36
C ASP A 10 10.20 -1.21 6.71
N GLY A 11 10.45 -1.04 5.44
CA GLY A 11 10.07 0.16 4.72
C GLY A 11 8.66 0.08 4.18
N PRO A 12 8.16 1.19 3.60
CA PRO A 12 6.82 1.21 3.01
C PRO A 12 6.64 0.23 1.86
N ILE A 13 7.72 -0.13 1.18
CA ILE A 13 7.69 -1.10 0.09
C ILE A 13 8.84 -2.07 0.28
N ASP A 14 8.54 -3.37 0.23
CA ASP A 14 9.54 -4.42 0.28
C ASP A 14 10.09 -4.63 -1.13
N PHE A 15 11.26 -4.06 -1.39
CA PHE A 15 11.82 -4.10 -2.74
C PHE A 15 12.27 -5.48 -3.16
N ALA A 16 12.68 -6.32 -2.22
CA ALA A 16 13.02 -7.69 -2.55
C ALA A 16 11.81 -8.44 -3.10
N HIS A 17 10.65 -8.24 -2.44
CA HIS A 17 9.40 -8.82 -2.91
C HIS A 17 9.02 -8.28 -4.28
N LEU A 18 9.10 -6.96 -4.45
CA LEU A 18 8.76 -6.32 -5.71
C LEU A 18 9.61 -6.83 -6.85
N ARG A 19 10.92 -6.97 -6.63
CA ARG A 19 11.82 -7.46 -7.67
C ARG A 19 11.50 -8.88 -8.07
N ARG A 20 11.12 -9.72 -7.12
CA ARG A 20 10.71 -11.09 -7.44
C ARG A 20 9.45 -11.09 -8.28
N MET A 21 8.50 -10.23 -7.95
CA MET A 21 7.24 -10.16 -8.69
C MET A 21 7.41 -9.63 -10.10
N THR A 22 8.40 -8.78 -10.31
CA THR A 22 8.65 -8.17 -11.62
C THR A 22 9.81 -8.82 -12.35
N LEU A 23 10.31 -9.93 -11.83
CA LEU A 23 11.40 -10.69 -12.46
C LEU A 23 12.64 -9.84 -12.70
N ASP A 24 12.93 -8.92 -11.81
CA ASP A 24 14.06 -7.99 -11.89
C ASP A 24 14.04 -7.11 -13.14
N ASP A 25 12.85 -6.92 -13.72
CA ASP A 25 12.69 -6.06 -14.88
C ASP A 25 12.41 -4.64 -14.41
N ASP A 26 13.39 -3.75 -14.57
CA ASP A 26 13.29 -2.37 -14.09
C ASP A 26 12.10 -1.62 -14.68
N ARG A 27 11.85 -1.84 -15.96
CA ARG A 27 10.77 -1.16 -16.65
C ARG A 27 9.42 -1.60 -16.09
N LEU A 28 9.25 -2.90 -15.94
CA LEU A 28 8.02 -3.45 -15.36
C LEU A 28 7.84 -2.97 -13.93
N GLU A 29 8.92 -2.94 -13.15
CA GLU A 29 8.87 -2.48 -11.79
C GLU A 29 8.33 -1.06 -11.71
N ARG A 30 8.83 -0.17 -12.57
CA ARG A 30 8.38 1.22 -12.60
C ARG A 30 6.92 1.34 -13.00
N GLU A 31 6.49 0.56 -13.98
CA GLU A 31 5.10 0.58 -14.42
C GLU A 31 4.17 0.10 -13.31
N VAL A 32 4.54 -0.97 -12.63
CA VAL A 32 3.74 -1.53 -11.55
C VAL A 32 3.63 -0.53 -10.40
N LEU A 33 4.74 0.12 -10.05
CA LEU A 33 4.73 1.11 -8.98
C LEU A 33 3.83 2.30 -9.32
N ALA A 34 3.91 2.79 -10.55
CA ALA A 34 3.08 3.92 -10.98
C ALA A 34 1.60 3.56 -10.92
N LEU A 35 1.25 2.36 -11.40
CA LEU A 35 -0.13 1.90 -11.37
C LEU A 35 -0.64 1.73 -9.94
N PHE A 36 0.18 1.14 -9.08
CA PHE A 36 -0.21 0.97 -7.69
C PHE A 36 -0.43 2.33 -7.02
N SER A 37 0.47 3.28 -7.23
CA SER A 37 0.36 4.59 -6.59
C SER A 37 -0.94 5.28 -6.98
N ALA A 38 -1.29 5.23 -8.27
CA ALA A 38 -2.53 5.84 -8.73
C ALA A 38 -3.76 5.12 -8.16
N GLN A 39 -3.73 3.79 -8.17
CA GLN A 39 -4.85 3.01 -7.64
C GLN A 39 -5.03 3.24 -6.14
N ALA A 40 -3.92 3.25 -5.40
CA ALA A 40 -4.00 3.43 -3.95
C ALA A 40 -4.57 4.80 -3.59
N ALA A 41 -4.15 5.84 -4.31
CA ALA A 41 -4.68 7.18 -4.09
C ALA A 41 -6.18 7.22 -4.36
N ASN A 42 -6.61 6.59 -5.45
CA ASN A 42 -8.02 6.57 -5.82
C ASN A 42 -8.85 5.81 -4.79
N LEU A 43 -8.40 4.63 -4.39
CA LEU A 43 -9.13 3.83 -3.41
C LEU A 43 -9.18 4.52 -2.04
N ALA A 44 -8.06 5.11 -1.61
CA ALA A 44 -8.03 5.83 -0.34
C ALA A 44 -8.98 7.01 -0.36
N GLY A 45 -9.05 7.72 -1.50
CA GLY A 45 -9.98 8.83 -1.64
C GLY A 45 -11.43 8.38 -1.54
N MET A 46 -11.77 7.27 -2.19
CA MET A 46 -13.12 6.72 -2.11
C MET A 46 -13.45 6.26 -0.69
N LEU A 47 -12.49 5.66 -0.01
CA LEU A 47 -12.69 5.17 1.35
C LEU A 47 -12.87 6.29 2.37
N ALA A 48 -12.43 7.50 2.05
CA ALA A 48 -12.51 8.62 2.99
C ALA A 48 -13.93 8.87 3.46
N ASN A 49 -14.92 8.57 2.63
CA ASN A 49 -16.33 8.78 2.96
C ASN A 49 -17.02 7.50 3.43
N LEU A 50 -16.29 6.42 3.59
CA LEU A 50 -16.80 5.11 4.02
C LEU A 50 -18.09 4.75 3.28
N PRO A 51 -18.01 4.60 1.95
CA PRO A 51 -19.20 4.26 1.18
C PRO A 51 -19.72 2.86 1.51
N ALA A 52 -20.90 2.53 0.99
CA ALA A 52 -21.53 1.24 1.29
C ALA A 52 -20.63 0.05 0.93
N ASP A 53 -19.80 0.19 -0.10
CA ASP A 53 -18.90 -0.88 -0.53
C ASP A 53 -17.49 -0.71 0.01
N ALA A 54 -17.34 0.01 1.14
CA ALA A 54 -16.03 0.28 1.72
C ALA A 54 -15.24 -1.01 2.00
N GLY A 55 -15.92 -2.05 2.46
CA GLY A 55 -15.24 -3.32 2.74
C GLY A 55 -14.61 -3.91 1.50
N ALA A 56 -15.32 -3.86 0.38
CA ALA A 56 -14.80 -4.37 -0.88
C ALA A 56 -13.63 -3.53 -1.38
N LEU A 57 -13.70 -2.21 -1.19
CA LEU A 57 -12.62 -1.32 -1.60
C LEU A 57 -11.36 -1.57 -0.76
N ALA A 58 -11.52 -1.74 0.54
CA ALA A 58 -10.40 -2.04 1.41
C ALA A 58 -9.78 -3.38 1.05
N HIS A 59 -10.61 -4.36 0.72
CA HIS A 59 -10.12 -5.68 0.32
C HIS A 59 -9.29 -5.59 -0.97
N THR A 60 -9.79 -4.83 -1.94
CA THR A 60 -9.07 -4.63 -3.20
C THR A 60 -7.71 -3.97 -2.96
N LEU A 61 -7.68 -2.94 -2.13
CA LEU A 61 -6.43 -2.25 -1.81
C LEU A 61 -5.45 -3.20 -1.11
N LYS A 62 -5.95 -4.01 -0.18
CA LYS A 62 -5.13 -5.00 0.51
C LYS A 62 -4.44 -5.93 -0.48
N GLY A 63 -5.20 -6.47 -1.43
CA GLY A 63 -4.65 -7.39 -2.42
C GLY A 63 -3.61 -6.74 -3.31
N SER A 64 -3.90 -5.54 -3.79
CA SER A 64 -2.95 -4.81 -4.64
C SER A 64 -1.66 -4.50 -3.89
N ALA A 65 -1.79 -4.07 -2.64
CA ALA A 65 -0.63 -3.71 -1.82
C ALA A 65 0.25 -4.92 -1.56
N ARG A 66 -0.35 -6.06 -1.22
CA ARG A 66 0.40 -7.28 -0.99
C ARG A 66 1.15 -7.72 -2.24
N ALA A 67 0.52 -7.57 -3.39
CA ALA A 67 1.14 -8.01 -4.64
C ALA A 67 2.45 -7.30 -4.91
N ILE A 68 2.55 -6.02 -4.60
CA ILE A 68 3.76 -5.25 -4.91
C ILE A 68 4.70 -5.07 -3.72
N GLY A 69 4.33 -5.62 -2.56
CA GLY A 69 5.20 -5.51 -1.39
C GLY A 69 4.95 -4.29 -0.52
N ALA A 70 3.84 -3.59 -0.70
CA ALA A 70 3.47 -2.45 0.15
C ALA A 70 2.74 -2.96 1.38
N PHE A 71 3.46 -3.67 2.24
CA PHE A 71 2.84 -4.41 3.34
C PHE A 71 2.26 -3.50 4.42
N GLY A 72 2.80 -2.29 4.58
CA GLY A 72 2.20 -1.32 5.51
C GLY A 72 0.81 -0.91 5.08
N VAL A 73 0.63 -0.68 3.77
CA VAL A 73 -0.69 -0.38 3.22
C VAL A 73 -1.61 -1.60 3.37
N ALA A 74 -1.08 -2.79 3.09
CA ALA A 74 -1.88 -4.01 3.19
C ALA A 74 -2.36 -4.23 4.62
N ASP A 75 -1.50 -4.01 5.62
CA ASP A 75 -1.87 -4.19 7.01
C ASP A 75 -2.93 -3.18 7.45
N ALA A 76 -2.77 -1.92 7.03
CA ALA A 76 -3.74 -0.88 7.36
C ALA A 76 -5.10 -1.18 6.70
N ALA A 77 -5.08 -1.65 5.46
CA ALA A 77 -6.31 -2.00 4.75
C ALA A 77 -7.00 -3.20 5.43
N THR A 78 -6.21 -4.17 5.89
CA THR A 78 -6.75 -5.33 6.60
C THR A 78 -7.45 -4.89 7.87
N ARG A 79 -6.81 -3.99 8.63
CA ARG A 79 -7.41 -3.51 9.87
C ARG A 79 -8.71 -2.78 9.61
N LEU A 80 -8.73 -1.93 8.59
CA LEU A 80 -9.96 -1.22 8.24
C LEU A 80 -11.05 -2.18 7.81
N GLU A 81 -10.71 -3.16 6.97
CA GLU A 81 -11.66 -4.15 6.51
C GLU A 81 -12.29 -4.91 7.68
N THR A 82 -11.47 -5.28 8.66
CA THR A 82 -11.95 -6.00 9.83
C THR A 82 -12.91 -5.15 10.66
N LEU A 83 -12.58 -3.87 10.85
CA LEU A 83 -13.44 -2.98 11.62
C LEU A 83 -14.76 -2.72 10.91
N ILE A 84 -14.73 -2.60 9.59
CA ILE A 84 -15.96 -2.44 8.81
C ILE A 84 -16.86 -3.65 9.00
N ARG A 85 -16.27 -4.85 8.91
CA ARG A 85 -17.04 -6.09 9.05
C ARG A 85 -17.64 -6.24 10.43
N ASN A 86 -16.89 -5.82 11.46
CA ASN A 86 -17.31 -6.00 12.85
C ASN A 86 -18.09 -4.82 13.42
N GLY A 87 -18.25 -3.75 12.65
CA GLY A 87 -19.01 -2.59 13.09
C GLY A 87 -18.30 -1.71 14.10
N GLY A 88 -16.97 -1.78 14.17
CA GLY A 88 -16.20 -0.95 15.08
C GLY A 88 -16.02 0.47 14.57
N ASP A 89 -15.41 1.30 15.40
CA ASP A 89 -15.10 2.68 15.05
C ASP A 89 -13.93 2.69 14.05
N GLN A 90 -14.16 3.23 12.87
CA GLN A 90 -13.22 3.17 11.77
C GLN A 90 -12.33 4.40 11.63
N THR A 91 -12.55 5.41 12.48
CA THR A 91 -11.88 6.70 12.32
C THR A 91 -10.35 6.58 12.34
N GLU A 92 -9.83 5.91 13.37
CA GLU A 92 -8.39 5.77 13.53
C GLU A 92 -7.79 4.88 12.44
N ALA A 93 -8.47 3.79 12.13
CA ALA A 93 -7.99 2.87 11.11
C ALA A 93 -7.96 3.54 9.73
N LEU A 94 -8.94 4.40 9.46
CA LEU A 94 -8.97 5.14 8.21
C LEU A 94 -7.81 6.13 8.12
N ALA A 95 -7.51 6.82 9.22
CA ALA A 95 -6.38 7.73 9.28
C ALA A 95 -5.07 6.98 9.07
N GLU A 96 -4.92 5.81 9.68
CA GLU A 96 -3.73 4.98 9.51
C GLU A 96 -3.57 4.55 8.05
N LEU A 97 -4.68 4.21 7.41
CA LEU A 97 -4.62 3.81 6.01
C LEU A 97 -4.16 4.97 5.13
N HIS A 98 -4.71 6.16 5.35
CA HIS A 98 -4.30 7.32 4.56
C HIS A 98 -2.83 7.65 4.77
N ASP A 99 -2.34 7.53 6.00
CA ASP A 99 -0.92 7.76 6.28
C ASP A 99 -0.04 6.71 5.58
N ALA A 100 -0.44 5.44 5.63
CA ALA A 100 0.32 4.38 4.98
C ALA A 100 0.36 4.56 3.47
N VAL A 101 -0.76 4.94 2.87
CA VAL A 101 -0.83 5.19 1.43
C VAL A 101 0.05 6.38 1.05
N ALA A 102 -0.01 7.46 1.83
CA ALA A 102 0.79 8.64 1.56
C ALA A 102 2.28 8.31 1.61
N LEU A 103 2.69 7.53 2.60
CA LEU A 103 4.09 7.15 2.74
C LEU A 103 4.56 6.27 1.59
N ALA A 104 3.75 5.29 1.20
CA ALA A 104 4.10 4.42 0.08
C ALA A 104 4.20 5.22 -1.22
N ARG A 105 3.26 6.14 -1.45
CA ARG A 105 3.29 6.96 -2.65
C ARG A 105 4.49 7.88 -2.69
N SER A 106 4.91 8.39 -1.52
CA SER A 106 6.10 9.22 -1.43
C SER A 106 7.34 8.44 -1.88
N VAL A 107 7.45 7.19 -1.46
CA VAL A 107 8.56 6.32 -1.87
C VAL A 107 8.50 6.06 -3.37
N VAL A 108 7.31 5.77 -3.91
CA VAL A 108 7.15 5.55 -5.34
C VAL A 108 7.57 6.79 -6.14
N ASP A 109 7.12 7.96 -5.71
CA ASP A 109 7.44 9.21 -6.40
C ASP A 109 8.95 9.43 -6.43
N GLU A 110 9.62 9.14 -5.33
CA GLU A 110 11.07 9.27 -5.25
C GLU A 110 11.76 8.36 -6.26
N ILE A 111 11.33 7.12 -6.34
CA ILE A 111 11.90 6.15 -7.27
C ILE A 111 11.68 6.60 -8.70
N LEU A 112 10.47 7.04 -9.04
CA LEU A 112 10.15 7.42 -10.41
C LEU A 112 10.89 8.69 -10.84
N ARG A 113 11.18 9.58 -9.89
CA ARG A 113 11.94 10.79 -10.20
C ARG A 113 13.40 10.50 -10.49
N HIS A 114 13.94 9.47 -9.90
CA HIS A 114 15.37 9.19 -9.97
C HIS A 114 15.74 8.15 -11.01
N SER A 115 14.95 8.05 -12.03
CA SER A 115 15.32 7.08 -13.09
C SER A 115 15.50 7.75 -14.44
#